data_af442e047dd147bacf76b5b40de7dc9e
#
_entry.id   af442e047dd147bacf76b5b40de7dc9e
#
_cell.length_a   1.000
_cell.length_b   1.000
_cell.length_c   1.000
_cell.angle_alpha   90.00
_cell.angle_beta   90.00
_cell.angle_gamma   90.00
#
_symmetry.space_group_name_H-M   'P 1'
#
loop_
_entity.id
_entity.type
_entity.pdbx_description
1 polymer ?
#
loop_
_entity_poly.entity_id
_entity_poly.type
_entity_poly.pdbx_seq_one_letter_code
_entity_poly.pdbx_strand_id
1 'polypeptide(L)'
;MEAREIKQLAAGRWESIVSSLAPQLGQAIERLPHHVPCPVHGGTDGFRLFKDFGVTGGGVCNTCGIVHDAYALLMWANGWDFKTTHRALNELLLGSESNQYRPLATPRRIAKKEEVVDVESIREKLNQVWKQSVALSEPEARPARVYFASRGIRLIDYRKIDNDMLRFVPALEYYEEGKLLGSSPAIVTMMCDSSGRPSTVHRTYITHDGAKADVPSPKKMMRHCADNLFGAMRIAVPGKSKVLAVTEGIETALAVMGAFNVPAWAAGNAYLLENFVPPKGVDVVVYADKDRPSKQHPEGHGQRSAKLLLKRLWSEGIKASIKLPDAEIPQGKKSVDWLDVTNGEAKQTPVKKSAAR
;
A
#
# COMPACT_ATOMS: atom_id res chain seq x y z
N MET A 1 -25.21 10.91 -20.37
CA MET A 1 -24.57 12.04 -19.63
C MET A 1 -23.07 11.84 -19.61
N GLU A 2 -22.31 12.93 -19.61
CA GLU A 2 -20.87 12.89 -19.40
C GLU A 2 -20.52 12.55 -17.93
N ALA A 3 -19.34 11.96 -17.70
CA ALA A 3 -18.93 11.56 -16.34
C ALA A 3 -18.91 12.73 -15.33
N ARG A 4 -18.62 13.95 -15.80
CA ARG A 4 -18.65 15.15 -14.97
C ARG A 4 -20.07 15.50 -14.52
N GLU A 5 -21.04 15.37 -15.42
CA GLU A 5 -22.46 15.62 -15.11
C GLU A 5 -22.99 14.61 -14.10
N ILE A 6 -22.66 13.33 -14.29
CA ILE A 6 -23.00 12.26 -13.35
C ILE A 6 -22.44 12.56 -11.96
N LYS A 7 -21.16 12.96 -11.85
CA LYS A 7 -20.55 13.31 -10.57
C LYS A 7 -21.25 14.48 -9.89
N GLN A 8 -21.67 15.47 -10.66
CA GLN A 8 -22.40 16.63 -10.13
C GLN A 8 -23.80 16.24 -9.63
N LEU A 9 -24.54 15.44 -10.40
CA LEU A 9 -25.88 14.97 -10.02
C LEU A 9 -25.85 13.99 -8.84
N ALA A 10 -24.80 13.20 -8.72
CA ALA A 10 -24.63 12.21 -7.66
C ALA A 10 -24.05 12.80 -6.37
N ALA A 11 -23.51 14.02 -6.40
CA ALA A 11 -22.93 14.66 -5.22
C ALA A 11 -23.96 14.77 -4.08
N GLY A 12 -23.61 14.29 -2.88
CA GLY A 12 -24.52 14.19 -1.73
C GLY A 12 -25.44 12.97 -1.74
N ARG A 13 -25.38 12.12 -2.77
CA ARG A 13 -26.21 10.92 -2.93
C ARG A 13 -25.36 9.63 -3.06
N TRP A 14 -24.06 9.73 -2.91
CA TRP A 14 -23.15 8.59 -3.11
C TRP A 14 -23.45 7.41 -2.19
N GLU A 15 -23.94 7.66 -0.97
CA GLU A 15 -24.31 6.57 -0.04
C GLU A 15 -25.40 5.67 -0.64
N SER A 16 -26.49 6.25 -1.15
CA SER A 16 -27.58 5.48 -1.74
C SER A 16 -27.18 4.84 -3.08
N ILE A 17 -26.43 5.55 -3.91
CA ILE A 17 -25.96 5.07 -5.20
C ILE A 17 -25.02 3.88 -5.02
N VAL A 18 -24.04 4.01 -4.12
CA VAL A 18 -23.05 2.95 -3.86
C VAL A 18 -23.70 1.77 -3.15
N SER A 19 -24.65 1.99 -2.22
CA SER A 19 -25.42 0.90 -1.62
C SER A 19 -26.18 0.07 -2.66
N SER A 20 -26.68 0.72 -3.70
CA SER A 20 -27.43 0.04 -4.78
C SER A 20 -26.50 -0.71 -5.74
N LEU A 21 -25.38 -0.12 -6.12
CA LEU A 21 -24.47 -0.66 -7.14
C LEU A 21 -23.34 -1.53 -6.58
N ALA A 22 -23.04 -1.44 -5.30
CA ALA A 22 -22.00 -2.21 -4.61
C ALA A 22 -22.43 -2.57 -3.18
N PRO A 23 -23.42 -3.47 -3.01
CA PRO A 23 -23.98 -3.81 -1.69
C PRO A 23 -22.94 -4.41 -0.72
N GLN A 24 -21.81 -4.95 -1.21
CA GLN A 24 -20.68 -5.39 -0.40
C GLN A 24 -20.00 -4.25 0.38
N LEU A 25 -20.28 -3.00 0.06
CA LEU A 25 -19.81 -1.82 0.79
C LEU A 25 -20.78 -1.37 1.91
N GLY A 26 -21.91 -2.06 2.08
CA GLY A 26 -22.93 -1.69 3.05
C GLY A 26 -22.39 -1.53 4.47
N GLN A 27 -21.58 -2.47 4.95
CA GLN A 27 -20.95 -2.39 6.27
C GLN A 27 -20.05 -1.16 6.42
N ALA A 28 -19.35 -0.76 5.37
CA ALA A 28 -18.49 0.42 5.40
C ALA A 28 -19.30 1.72 5.43
N ILE A 29 -20.48 1.74 4.77
CA ILE A 29 -21.41 2.87 4.78
C ILE A 29 -22.04 3.01 6.17
N GLU A 30 -22.52 1.91 6.76
CA GLU A 30 -23.13 1.89 8.10
C GLU A 30 -22.15 2.33 9.20
N ARG A 31 -20.88 1.97 9.05
CA ARG A 31 -19.84 2.25 10.04
C ARG A 31 -18.95 3.45 9.69
N LEU A 32 -19.37 4.28 8.75
CA LEU A 32 -18.64 5.50 8.36
C LEU A 32 -18.33 6.38 9.60
N PRO A 33 -17.12 6.85 9.81
CA PRO A 33 -15.87 6.68 9.03
C PRO A 33 -14.92 5.59 9.57
N HIS A 34 -15.45 4.60 10.28
CA HIS A 34 -14.65 3.57 10.95
C HIS A 34 -14.19 2.49 9.99
N HIS A 35 -13.10 1.83 10.36
CA HIS A 35 -12.55 0.72 9.58
C HIS A 35 -13.44 -0.53 9.66
N VAL A 36 -13.49 -1.25 8.55
CA VAL A 36 -14.22 -2.52 8.37
C VAL A 36 -13.34 -3.49 7.58
N PRO A 37 -13.68 -4.80 7.52
CA PRO A 37 -13.07 -5.72 6.57
C PRO A 37 -13.11 -5.14 5.16
N CYS A 38 -12.02 -5.32 4.40
CA CYS A 38 -12.00 -4.87 3.02
C CYS A 38 -12.99 -5.68 2.17
N PRO A 39 -13.90 -5.06 1.42
CA PRO A 39 -14.88 -5.78 0.61
C PRO A 39 -14.24 -6.55 -0.54
N VAL A 40 -12.99 -6.25 -0.90
CA VAL A 40 -12.28 -6.87 -2.03
C VAL A 40 -11.37 -8.01 -1.61
N HIS A 41 -10.53 -7.83 -0.58
CA HIS A 41 -9.58 -8.87 -0.17
C HIS A 41 -9.85 -9.46 1.23
N GLY A 42 -10.86 -8.95 1.94
CA GLY A 42 -11.17 -9.39 3.31
C GLY A 42 -10.25 -8.75 4.35
N GLY A 43 -9.93 -9.51 5.39
CA GLY A 43 -9.19 -9.01 6.55
C GLY A 43 -10.13 -8.60 7.67
N THR A 44 -9.64 -7.82 8.64
CA THR A 44 -10.42 -7.47 9.85
C THR A 44 -10.91 -6.02 9.79
N ASP A 45 -10.01 -5.07 9.45
CA ASP A 45 -10.20 -3.63 9.60
C ASP A 45 -9.38 -2.81 8.58
N GLY A 46 -9.16 -3.37 7.39
CA GLY A 46 -8.28 -2.78 6.36
C GLY A 46 -8.91 -1.63 5.58
N PHE A 47 -10.23 -1.49 5.54
CA PHE A 47 -10.94 -0.56 4.67
C PHE A 47 -11.81 0.42 5.45
N ARG A 48 -11.88 1.65 4.99
CA ARG A 48 -12.88 2.65 5.41
C ARG A 48 -13.20 3.61 4.28
N LEU A 49 -14.40 4.14 4.30
CA LEU A 49 -14.79 5.27 3.45
C LEU A 49 -14.24 6.58 4.02
N PHE A 50 -14.10 7.60 3.18
CA PHE A 50 -13.71 8.93 3.63
C PHE A 50 -14.85 9.59 4.44
N LYS A 51 -14.50 10.47 5.38
CA LYS A 51 -15.49 11.20 6.19
C LYS A 51 -16.48 12.01 5.34
N ASP A 52 -16.03 12.48 4.18
CA ASP A 52 -16.81 13.23 3.19
C ASP A 52 -17.33 12.34 2.05
N PHE A 53 -17.50 11.06 2.32
CA PHE A 53 -17.93 10.05 1.34
C PHE A 53 -19.20 10.47 0.56
N GLY A 54 -20.18 11.06 1.21
CA GLY A 54 -21.39 11.54 0.55
C GLY A 54 -21.11 12.55 -0.58
N VAL A 55 -19.97 13.25 -0.53
CA VAL A 55 -19.54 14.22 -1.54
C VAL A 55 -18.53 13.62 -2.52
N THR A 56 -17.52 12.94 -2.01
CA THR A 56 -16.40 12.40 -2.82
C THR A 56 -16.67 11.01 -3.37
N GLY A 57 -17.39 10.19 -2.61
CA GLY A 57 -17.62 8.78 -2.93
C GLY A 57 -16.38 7.89 -2.80
N GLY A 58 -15.31 8.37 -2.16
CA GLY A 58 -14.04 7.66 -2.07
C GLY A 58 -13.82 6.95 -0.73
N GLY A 59 -12.72 6.19 -0.66
CA GLY A 59 -12.32 5.44 0.52
C GLY A 59 -10.84 5.06 0.49
N VAL A 60 -10.38 4.34 1.50
CA VAL A 60 -9.01 3.84 1.59
C VAL A 60 -8.98 2.45 2.18
N CYS A 61 -8.20 1.59 1.57
CA CYS A 61 -7.83 0.29 2.12
C CYS A 61 -6.32 0.27 2.41
N ASN A 62 -5.94 -0.20 3.59
CA ASN A 62 -4.54 -0.28 4.00
C ASN A 62 -3.70 -1.18 3.06
N THR A 63 -4.34 -2.14 2.40
CA THR A 63 -3.69 -3.07 1.47
C THR A 63 -3.89 -2.68 0.01
N CYS A 64 -5.14 -2.32 -0.39
CA CYS A 64 -5.48 -2.01 -1.78
C CYS A 64 -5.14 -0.57 -2.19
N GLY A 65 -4.89 0.33 -1.22
CA GLY A 65 -4.59 1.74 -1.46
C GLY A 65 -5.81 2.65 -1.41
N ILE A 66 -5.61 3.87 -1.93
CA ILE A 66 -6.62 4.94 -1.92
C ILE A 66 -7.53 4.80 -3.14
N VAL A 67 -8.82 4.93 -2.92
CA VAL A 67 -9.85 4.98 -3.95
C VAL A 67 -10.46 6.39 -3.91
N HIS A 68 -10.08 7.22 -4.86
CA HIS A 68 -10.25 8.68 -4.75
C HIS A 68 -11.69 9.16 -4.88
N ASP A 69 -12.54 8.48 -5.64
CA ASP A 69 -13.92 8.88 -5.91
C ASP A 69 -14.84 7.67 -6.13
N ALA A 70 -16.14 7.94 -6.28
CA ALA A 70 -17.15 6.91 -6.42
C ALA A 70 -17.02 6.07 -7.70
N TYR A 71 -16.52 6.63 -8.82
CA TYR A 71 -16.25 5.83 -10.01
C TYR A 71 -15.16 4.79 -9.74
N ALA A 72 -14.05 5.25 -9.19
CA ALA A 72 -12.96 4.37 -8.80
C ALA A 72 -13.41 3.34 -7.76
N LEU A 73 -14.26 3.74 -6.80
CA LEU A 73 -14.80 2.85 -5.78
C LEU A 73 -15.69 1.75 -6.37
N LEU A 74 -16.60 2.11 -7.27
CA LEU A 74 -17.47 1.14 -7.95
C LEU A 74 -16.68 0.20 -8.87
N MET A 75 -15.72 0.73 -9.60
CA MET A 75 -14.80 -0.07 -10.42
C MET A 75 -14.02 -1.07 -9.56
N TRP A 76 -13.43 -0.60 -8.47
CA TRP A 76 -12.65 -1.41 -7.57
C TRP A 76 -13.47 -2.47 -6.83
N ALA A 77 -14.63 -2.09 -6.28
CA ALA A 77 -15.45 -2.98 -5.49
C ALA A 77 -16.14 -4.08 -6.33
N ASN A 78 -16.51 -3.76 -7.57
CA ASN A 78 -17.22 -4.68 -8.47
C ASN A 78 -16.32 -5.37 -9.50
N GLY A 79 -15.05 -4.95 -9.63
CA GLY A 79 -14.17 -5.41 -10.70
C GLY A 79 -14.62 -4.91 -12.09
N TRP A 80 -15.35 -3.79 -12.15
CA TRP A 80 -15.85 -3.21 -13.40
C TRP A 80 -14.80 -2.34 -14.09
N ASP A 81 -14.96 -2.19 -15.40
CA ASP A 81 -14.27 -1.15 -16.15
C ASP A 81 -15.03 0.19 -16.10
N PHE A 82 -14.40 1.25 -16.61
CA PHE A 82 -15.02 2.58 -16.64
C PHE A 82 -16.34 2.59 -17.42
N LYS A 83 -16.40 1.91 -18.58
CA LYS A 83 -17.57 1.86 -19.44
C LYS A 83 -18.76 1.21 -18.75
N THR A 84 -18.54 0.09 -18.07
CA THR A 84 -19.56 -0.62 -17.29
C THR A 84 -20.06 0.22 -16.12
N THR A 85 -19.14 0.84 -15.37
CA THR A 85 -19.47 1.72 -14.24
C THR A 85 -20.27 2.93 -14.72
N HIS A 86 -19.84 3.55 -15.81
CA HIS A 86 -20.51 4.71 -16.36
C HIS A 86 -21.93 4.39 -16.83
N ARG A 87 -22.12 3.23 -17.50
CA ARG A 87 -23.45 2.74 -17.91
C ARG A 87 -24.35 2.50 -16.70
N ALA A 88 -23.87 1.76 -15.68
CA ALA A 88 -24.65 1.47 -14.46
C ALA A 88 -25.09 2.74 -13.72
N LEU A 89 -24.20 3.74 -13.65
CA LEU A 89 -24.54 5.04 -13.06
C LEU A 89 -25.58 5.81 -13.88
N ASN A 90 -25.46 5.82 -15.23
CA ASN A 90 -26.46 6.42 -16.09
C ASN A 90 -27.82 5.75 -15.97
N GLU A 91 -27.88 4.43 -16.00
CA GLU A 91 -29.11 3.65 -15.86
C GLU A 91 -29.79 3.92 -14.50
N LEU A 92 -29.01 3.96 -13.41
CA LEU A 92 -29.56 4.25 -12.08
C LEU A 92 -30.06 5.69 -11.96
N LEU A 93 -29.37 6.67 -12.54
CA LEU A 93 -29.72 8.08 -12.41
C LEU A 93 -30.82 8.52 -13.39
N LEU A 94 -30.87 7.95 -14.61
CA LEU A 94 -31.87 8.26 -15.63
C LEU A 94 -33.10 7.36 -15.54
N GLY A 95 -32.96 6.11 -15.10
CA GLY A 95 -34.06 5.16 -14.92
C GLY A 95 -35.01 5.51 -13.77
N SER A 96 -34.66 6.48 -12.95
CA SER A 96 -35.50 6.97 -11.85
C SER A 96 -36.65 7.92 -12.27
N GLU A 97 -36.79 8.23 -13.56
CA GLU A 97 -37.94 9.04 -14.05
C GLU A 97 -39.25 8.27 -14.09
N SER A 98 -39.26 6.93 -14.00
CA SER A 98 -40.44 6.09 -14.09
C SER A 98 -40.94 5.51 -12.75
N ASN A 99 -40.27 5.70 -11.63
CA ASN A 99 -40.74 5.21 -10.34
C ASN A 99 -40.57 6.30 -9.27
N GLN A 100 -41.65 6.69 -8.65
CA GLN A 100 -41.81 7.72 -7.61
C GLN A 100 -40.59 7.77 -6.64
N TYR A 101 -39.60 8.53 -7.02
CA TYR A 101 -38.44 8.81 -6.17
C TYR A 101 -38.88 9.79 -5.08
N ARG A 102 -39.13 9.28 -3.88
CA ARG A 102 -39.34 10.11 -2.71
C ARG A 102 -38.05 10.93 -2.49
N PRO A 103 -38.07 12.27 -2.56
CA PRO A 103 -36.88 13.07 -2.30
C PRO A 103 -36.46 12.78 -0.86
N LEU A 104 -35.35 12.08 -0.71
CA LEU A 104 -34.64 12.08 0.56
C LEU A 104 -34.28 13.54 0.85
N ALA A 105 -34.59 13.97 2.08
CA ALA A 105 -34.40 15.32 2.55
C ALA A 105 -33.12 15.95 1.98
N THR A 106 -33.29 17.17 1.45
CA THR A 106 -32.17 17.97 0.92
C THR A 106 -30.95 17.84 1.83
N PRO A 107 -29.81 17.36 1.35
CA PRO A 107 -28.63 17.25 2.20
C PRO A 107 -28.36 18.65 2.75
N ARG A 108 -28.36 18.78 4.08
CA ARG A 108 -27.85 19.96 4.73
C ARG A 108 -26.49 20.25 4.09
N ARG A 109 -26.40 21.36 3.38
CA ARG A 109 -25.17 21.85 2.79
C ARG A 109 -24.16 21.99 3.94
N ILE A 110 -23.47 20.92 4.26
CA ILE A 110 -22.29 20.99 5.11
C ILE A 110 -21.33 21.80 4.26
N ALA A 111 -21.23 23.08 4.60
CA ALA A 111 -20.21 23.93 4.02
C ALA A 111 -18.90 23.15 4.11
N LYS A 112 -18.34 22.82 2.96
CA LYS A 112 -17.02 22.21 2.85
C LYS A 112 -16.10 23.18 3.58
N LYS A 113 -15.84 22.93 4.87
CA LYS A 113 -14.63 23.43 5.47
C LYS A 113 -13.57 22.66 4.71
N GLU A 114 -12.98 23.28 3.71
CA GLU A 114 -11.71 22.81 3.16
C GLU A 114 -10.83 22.65 4.39
N GLU A 115 -10.66 21.41 4.85
CA GLU A 115 -9.58 21.13 5.77
C GLU A 115 -8.33 21.46 4.95
N VAL A 116 -7.87 22.70 5.10
CA VAL A 116 -6.54 23.08 4.64
C VAL A 116 -5.64 22.06 5.33
N VAL A 117 -5.16 21.11 4.54
CA VAL A 117 -4.21 20.11 5.04
C VAL A 117 -3.01 20.92 5.48
N ASP A 118 -2.85 21.07 6.79
CA ASP A 118 -1.68 21.74 7.35
C ASP A 118 -0.45 20.85 7.13
N VAL A 119 0.11 20.99 5.93
CA VAL A 119 1.28 20.23 5.47
C VAL A 119 2.46 20.47 6.40
N GLU A 120 2.58 21.68 6.96
CA GLU A 120 3.69 22.01 7.86
C GLU A 120 3.56 21.26 9.19
N SER A 121 2.37 21.23 9.79
CA SER A 121 2.12 20.43 11.00
C SER A 121 2.37 18.93 10.77
N ILE A 122 2.04 18.43 9.57
CA ILE A 122 2.37 17.03 9.22
C ILE A 122 3.88 16.85 9.15
N ARG A 123 4.60 17.75 8.48
CA ARG A 123 6.06 17.71 8.35
C ARG A 123 6.75 17.78 9.70
N GLU A 124 6.28 18.65 10.60
CA GLU A 124 6.80 18.75 11.96
C GLU A 124 6.68 17.42 12.72
N LYS A 125 5.52 16.76 12.66
CA LYS A 125 5.32 15.44 13.28
C LYS A 125 6.23 14.38 12.69
N LEU A 126 6.42 14.36 11.37
CA LEU A 126 7.36 13.45 10.71
C LEU A 126 8.79 13.71 11.18
N ASN A 127 9.21 14.98 11.24
CA ASN A 127 10.51 15.39 11.73
C ASN A 127 10.74 15.02 13.21
N GLN A 128 9.72 15.13 14.05
CA GLN A 128 9.80 14.72 15.46
C GLN A 128 10.11 13.23 15.59
N VAL A 129 9.39 12.38 14.85
CA VAL A 129 9.66 10.93 14.82
C VAL A 129 11.07 10.65 14.31
N TRP A 130 11.49 11.35 13.27
CA TRP A 130 12.83 11.15 12.68
C TRP A 130 13.96 11.57 13.64
N LYS A 131 13.81 12.70 14.33
CA LYS A 131 14.77 13.19 15.33
C LYS A 131 14.95 12.27 16.54
N GLN A 132 13.89 11.54 16.92
CA GLN A 132 13.94 10.55 18.03
C GLN A 132 14.61 9.24 17.60
N SER A 133 14.81 9.03 16.31
CA SER A 133 15.33 7.78 15.79
C SER A 133 16.86 7.72 15.87
N VAL A 134 17.37 6.51 16.05
CA VAL A 134 18.80 6.20 16.04
C VAL A 134 19.14 5.30 14.86
N ALA A 135 20.40 5.27 14.45
CA ALA A 135 20.87 4.35 13.40
C ALA A 135 20.74 2.90 13.87
N LEU A 136 20.59 1.96 12.93
CA LEU A 136 20.50 0.53 13.26
C LEU A 136 21.81 -0.03 13.88
N SER A 137 22.93 0.67 13.74
CA SER A 137 24.21 0.33 14.36
C SER A 137 24.27 0.63 15.85
N GLU A 138 23.43 1.57 16.32
CA GLU A 138 23.47 2.00 17.71
C GLU A 138 23.02 0.88 18.67
N PRO A 139 23.53 0.83 19.91
CA PRO A 139 23.16 -0.17 20.90
C PRO A 139 21.65 -0.26 21.15
N GLU A 140 20.96 0.87 21.20
CA GLU A 140 19.52 1.02 21.41
C GLU A 140 18.69 0.32 20.33
N ALA A 141 19.23 0.21 19.12
CA ALA A 141 18.56 -0.47 18.00
C ALA A 141 18.68 -2.00 18.04
N ARG A 142 19.17 -2.59 19.13
CA ARG A 142 19.23 -4.05 19.31
C ARG A 142 17.90 -4.75 19.00
N PRO A 143 16.71 -4.26 19.46
CA PRO A 143 15.43 -4.90 19.12
C PRO A 143 15.18 -4.99 17.61
N ALA A 144 15.52 -3.95 16.86
CA ALA A 144 15.39 -3.97 15.39
C ALA A 144 16.34 -5.01 14.76
N ARG A 145 17.58 -5.11 15.23
CA ARG A 145 18.53 -6.13 14.72
C ARG A 145 18.05 -7.54 15.03
N VAL A 146 17.50 -7.78 16.22
CA VAL A 146 16.93 -9.08 16.59
C VAL A 146 15.70 -9.39 15.72
N TYR A 147 14.81 -8.40 15.50
CA TYR A 147 13.66 -8.55 14.61
C TYR A 147 14.08 -8.99 13.20
N PHE A 148 15.05 -8.32 12.60
CA PHE A 148 15.53 -8.70 11.26
C PHE A 148 16.22 -10.07 11.27
N ALA A 149 17.04 -10.36 12.27
CA ALA A 149 17.72 -11.64 12.39
C ALA A 149 16.74 -12.80 12.58
N SER A 150 15.69 -12.64 13.40
CA SER A 150 14.66 -13.67 13.60
C SER A 150 13.87 -13.97 12.33
N ARG A 151 13.84 -13.03 11.39
CA ARG A 151 13.24 -13.20 10.06
C ARG A 151 14.24 -13.67 9.00
N GLY A 152 15.45 -14.08 9.41
CA GLY A 152 16.50 -14.52 8.49
C GLY A 152 17.18 -13.41 7.69
N ILE A 153 16.85 -12.15 7.97
CA ILE A 153 17.47 -11.00 7.31
C ILE A 153 18.80 -10.69 8.00
N ARG A 154 19.89 -10.96 7.29
CA ARG A 154 21.23 -10.64 7.78
C ARG A 154 21.60 -9.22 7.36
N LEU A 155 21.60 -8.31 8.31
CA LEU A 155 22.13 -6.95 8.12
C LEU A 155 23.68 -7.00 8.15
N ILE A 156 24.28 -7.71 7.20
CA ILE A 156 25.70 -8.06 7.19
C ILE A 156 26.59 -6.84 7.00
N ASP A 157 26.11 -5.88 6.25
CA ASP A 157 26.88 -4.66 5.96
C ASP A 157 25.96 -3.44 6.10
N TYR A 158 26.01 -2.83 7.26
CA TYR A 158 25.25 -1.60 7.53
C TYR A 158 25.60 -0.46 6.56
N ARG A 159 26.77 -0.51 5.89
CA ARG A 159 27.16 0.47 4.87
C ARG A 159 26.38 0.36 3.58
N LYS A 160 25.70 -0.77 3.33
CA LYS A 160 24.81 -0.94 2.17
C LYS A 160 23.41 -0.41 2.42
N ILE A 161 23.03 -0.24 3.69
CA ILE A 161 21.74 0.31 4.08
C ILE A 161 21.94 1.81 4.28
N ASP A 162 21.10 2.60 3.66
CA ASP A 162 21.07 4.03 3.89
C ASP A 162 20.51 4.31 5.30
N ASN A 163 21.39 4.65 6.23
CA ASN A 163 21.03 4.97 7.62
C ASN A 163 20.13 6.20 7.72
N ASP A 164 20.07 7.02 6.68
CA ASP A 164 19.13 8.12 6.60
C ASP A 164 17.76 7.70 6.07
N MET A 165 17.58 6.41 5.74
CA MET A 165 16.30 5.89 5.24
C MET A 165 15.67 4.84 6.15
N LEU A 166 16.48 4.07 6.88
CA LEU A 166 16.04 2.98 7.77
C LEU A 166 16.66 3.14 9.16
N ARG A 167 15.84 3.46 10.16
CA ARG A 167 16.27 3.80 11.51
C ARG A 167 15.39 3.12 12.57
N PHE A 168 15.65 3.38 13.83
CA PHE A 168 14.93 2.80 14.96
C PHE A 168 14.55 3.85 15.99
N VAL A 169 13.34 3.75 16.54
CA VAL A 169 12.85 4.56 17.68
C VAL A 169 12.62 3.63 18.87
N PRO A 170 13.30 3.85 20.01
CA PRO A 170 13.17 2.97 21.18
C PRO A 170 11.77 2.92 21.79
N ALA A 171 11.01 4.03 21.73
CA ALA A 171 9.66 4.13 22.24
C ALA A 171 8.86 5.12 21.39
N LEU A 172 8.08 4.58 20.46
CA LEU A 172 7.21 5.37 19.56
C LEU A 172 5.75 5.18 19.97
N GLU A 173 5.03 6.27 20.13
CA GLU A 173 3.59 6.24 20.43
C GLU A 173 2.83 5.46 19.37
N TYR A 174 1.93 4.58 19.84
CA TYR A 174 1.03 3.81 18.98
C TYR A 174 -0.39 4.33 19.12
N TYR A 175 -0.93 4.78 18.01
CA TYR A 175 -2.31 5.25 17.90
C TYR A 175 -3.15 4.29 17.06
N GLU A 176 -4.37 4.00 17.54
CA GLU A 176 -5.41 3.32 16.77
C GLU A 176 -6.68 4.14 16.82
N GLU A 177 -7.28 4.41 15.65
CA GLU A 177 -8.48 5.25 15.51
C GLU A 177 -8.40 6.59 16.25
N GLY A 178 -7.22 7.21 16.28
CA GLY A 178 -6.97 8.48 16.97
C GLY A 178 -6.76 8.40 18.47
N LYS A 179 -6.83 7.20 19.07
CA LYS A 179 -6.57 6.98 20.50
C LYS A 179 -5.14 6.50 20.70
N LEU A 180 -4.45 7.09 21.66
CA LEU A 180 -3.16 6.60 22.13
C LEU A 180 -3.37 5.30 22.93
N LEU A 181 -2.78 4.20 22.47
CA LEU A 181 -2.85 2.90 23.12
C LEU A 181 -1.57 2.54 23.91
N GLY A 182 -0.53 3.35 23.78
CA GLY A 182 0.74 3.15 24.46
C GLY A 182 1.93 3.53 23.57
N SER A 183 3.10 3.02 23.89
CA SER A 183 4.31 3.17 23.10
C SER A 183 5.03 1.83 22.96
N SER A 184 5.71 1.64 21.84
CA SER A 184 6.51 0.43 21.58
C SER A 184 7.75 0.79 20.76
N PRO A 185 8.81 -0.01 20.83
CA PRO A 185 9.91 0.10 19.89
C PRO A 185 9.41 0.03 18.44
N ALA A 186 9.99 0.82 17.57
CA ALA A 186 9.56 0.82 16.16
C ALA A 186 10.74 0.97 15.21
N ILE A 187 10.74 0.17 14.16
CA ILE A 187 11.57 0.38 12.98
C ILE A 187 10.87 1.45 12.15
N VAL A 188 11.58 2.51 11.82
CA VAL A 188 11.05 3.62 11.02
C VAL A 188 11.81 3.71 9.70
N THR A 189 11.06 3.84 8.60
CA THR A 189 11.62 3.90 7.27
C THR A 189 11.08 5.12 6.55
N MET A 190 11.99 5.93 6.00
CA MET A 190 11.64 7.09 5.21
C MET A 190 11.02 6.67 3.89
N MET A 191 9.83 7.17 3.62
CA MET A 191 9.18 7.08 2.32
C MET A 191 9.42 8.39 1.56
N CYS A 192 9.97 8.30 0.37
CA CYS A 192 10.15 9.44 -0.51
C CYS A 192 9.07 9.50 -1.58
N ASP A 193 8.79 10.70 -2.09
CA ASP A 193 7.98 10.88 -3.30
C ASP A 193 8.76 10.45 -4.57
N SER A 194 8.14 10.54 -5.73
CA SER A 194 8.76 10.19 -7.01
C SER A 194 10.01 11.02 -7.32
N SER A 195 10.11 12.26 -6.82
CA SER A 195 11.28 13.12 -6.98
C SER A 195 12.41 12.83 -5.99
N GLY A 196 12.14 11.98 -4.99
CA GLY A 196 13.10 11.60 -3.96
C GLY A 196 13.06 12.44 -2.70
N ARG A 197 12.10 13.35 -2.57
CA ARG A 197 11.93 14.15 -1.36
C ARG A 197 11.20 13.34 -0.29
N PRO A 198 11.59 13.44 0.99
CA PRO A 198 10.86 12.83 2.09
C PRO A 198 9.38 13.22 2.09
N SER A 199 8.50 12.24 2.18
CA SER A 199 7.05 12.45 2.09
C SER A 199 6.29 11.92 3.30
N THR A 200 6.71 10.80 3.86
CA THR A 200 6.13 10.20 5.06
C THR A 200 7.09 9.21 5.72
N VAL A 201 6.69 8.66 6.86
CA VAL A 201 7.43 7.62 7.60
C VAL A 201 6.57 6.36 7.69
N HIS A 202 7.10 5.24 7.23
CA HIS A 202 6.57 3.92 7.51
C HIS A 202 7.09 3.45 8.87
N ARG A 203 6.22 2.88 9.70
CA ARG A 203 6.52 2.38 11.04
C ARG A 203 6.22 0.89 11.11
N THR A 204 7.16 0.12 11.62
CA THR A 204 6.95 -1.29 12.00
C THR A 204 7.15 -1.39 13.50
N TYR A 205 6.06 -1.53 14.25
CA TYR A 205 6.10 -1.69 15.71
C TYR A 205 6.53 -3.10 16.09
N ILE A 206 7.48 -3.17 17.01
CA ILE A 206 8.08 -4.41 17.48
C ILE A 206 8.11 -4.41 19.02
N THR A 207 8.40 -5.55 19.62
CA THR A 207 8.63 -5.68 21.06
C THR A 207 10.09 -5.42 21.40
N HIS A 208 10.40 -5.25 22.69
CA HIS A 208 11.77 -5.04 23.16
C HIS A 208 12.70 -6.24 22.91
N ASP A 209 12.13 -7.45 22.80
CA ASP A 209 12.84 -8.69 22.45
C ASP A 209 12.91 -8.94 20.93
N GLY A 210 12.40 -8.00 20.11
CA GLY A 210 12.50 -8.06 18.67
C GLY A 210 11.45 -8.94 17.99
N ALA A 211 10.32 -9.22 18.64
CA ALA A 211 9.17 -9.82 17.98
C ALA A 211 8.29 -8.72 17.34
N LYS A 212 7.33 -9.10 16.52
CA LYS A 212 6.32 -8.18 16.01
C LYS A 212 5.40 -7.76 17.16
N ALA A 213 5.11 -6.47 17.31
CA ALA A 213 4.23 -5.99 18.36
C ALA A 213 2.81 -6.58 18.24
N ASP A 214 2.24 -6.97 19.38
CA ASP A 214 0.86 -7.45 19.48
C ASP A 214 -0.11 -6.27 19.56
N VAL A 215 -0.30 -5.65 18.40
CA VAL A 215 -1.20 -4.51 18.22
C VAL A 215 -2.01 -4.72 16.92
N PRO A 216 -3.21 -4.11 16.77
CA PRO A 216 -4.07 -4.32 15.61
C PRO A 216 -3.37 -4.14 14.27
N SER A 217 -2.57 -3.09 14.14
CA SER A 217 -1.85 -2.76 12.89
C SER A 217 -0.39 -2.44 13.17
N PRO A 218 0.46 -3.46 13.34
CA PRO A 218 1.88 -3.23 13.68
C PRO A 218 2.70 -2.56 12.56
N LYS A 219 2.19 -2.53 11.32
CA LYS A 219 2.79 -1.80 10.21
C LYS A 219 1.86 -0.68 9.77
N LYS A 220 2.31 0.55 9.87
CA LYS A 220 1.53 1.75 9.54
C LYS A 220 2.38 2.80 8.83
N MET A 221 1.80 3.48 7.85
CA MET A 221 2.32 4.75 7.36
C MET A 221 1.76 5.93 8.16
N MET A 222 2.55 6.98 8.37
CA MET A 222 2.06 8.27 8.85
C MET A 222 1.35 9.01 7.72
N ARG A 223 0.64 10.09 8.07
CA ARG A 223 0.10 11.00 7.04
C ARG A 223 1.25 11.60 6.23
N HIS A 224 1.10 11.66 4.92
CA HIS A 224 2.13 12.21 4.02
C HIS A 224 2.02 13.74 3.91
N CYS A 225 3.15 14.38 3.67
CA CYS A 225 3.27 15.82 3.44
C CYS A 225 3.56 16.18 1.98
N ALA A 226 3.48 15.23 1.05
CA ALA A 226 3.68 15.42 -0.38
C ALA A 226 2.40 15.21 -1.16
N ASP A 227 2.34 15.76 -2.38
CA ASP A 227 1.19 15.66 -3.26
C ASP A 227 0.99 14.23 -3.80
N ASN A 228 2.07 13.45 -3.87
CA ASN A 228 2.02 12.04 -4.29
C ASN A 228 3.01 11.17 -3.50
N LEU A 229 2.74 9.87 -3.47
CA LEU A 229 3.56 8.85 -2.81
C LEU A 229 4.18 7.85 -3.80
N PHE A 230 4.21 8.16 -5.09
CA PHE A 230 4.63 7.22 -6.15
C PHE A 230 6.14 7.00 -6.23
N GLY A 231 6.86 7.29 -5.16
CA GLY A 231 8.25 6.91 -4.94
C GLY A 231 8.39 5.59 -4.20
N ALA A 232 9.32 5.53 -3.26
CA ALA A 232 9.59 4.34 -2.46
C ALA A 232 10.36 4.65 -1.18
N MET A 233 10.43 3.67 -0.30
CA MET A 233 11.39 3.60 0.79
C MET A 233 12.74 3.21 0.18
N ARG A 234 13.63 4.18 0.04
CA ARG A 234 14.92 4.05 -0.66
C ARG A 234 15.99 3.45 0.25
N ILE A 235 15.79 2.21 0.68
CA ILE A 235 16.60 1.52 1.69
C ILE A 235 18.08 1.40 1.30
N ALA A 236 18.38 1.43 0.00
CA ALA A 236 19.74 1.36 -0.52
C ALA A 236 19.99 2.45 -1.56
N VAL A 237 21.23 2.94 -1.59
CA VAL A 237 21.70 3.82 -2.67
C VAL A 237 21.97 2.95 -3.91
N PRO A 238 21.42 3.27 -5.09
CA PRO A 238 21.62 2.47 -6.31
C PRO A 238 23.08 2.32 -6.76
N GLY A 239 23.96 3.17 -6.29
CA GLY A 239 25.38 3.13 -6.62
C GLY A 239 25.63 3.24 -8.13
N LYS A 240 26.63 2.49 -8.65
CA LYS A 240 26.94 2.42 -10.09
C LYS A 240 26.04 1.42 -10.85
N SER A 241 25.20 0.66 -10.15
CA SER A 241 24.28 -0.28 -10.77
C SER A 241 23.21 0.47 -11.56
N LYS A 242 23.01 0.06 -12.81
CA LYS A 242 21.87 0.51 -13.61
C LYS A 242 20.59 -0.28 -13.30
N VAL A 243 20.66 -1.26 -12.41
CA VAL A 243 19.53 -2.12 -12.05
C VAL A 243 19.06 -1.78 -10.65
N LEU A 244 17.76 -1.55 -10.50
CA LEU A 244 17.08 -1.32 -9.23
C LEU A 244 16.01 -2.40 -9.04
N ALA A 245 16.11 -3.15 -7.95
CA ALA A 245 15.05 -4.03 -7.52
C ALA A 245 13.95 -3.20 -6.82
N VAL A 246 12.70 -3.54 -7.04
CA VAL A 246 11.56 -2.97 -6.31
C VAL A 246 10.68 -4.09 -5.78
N THR A 247 10.23 -3.94 -4.54
CA THR A 247 9.38 -4.91 -3.82
C THR A 247 8.19 -4.19 -3.19
N GLU A 248 7.21 -4.93 -2.71
CA GLU A 248 6.14 -4.35 -1.91
C GLU A 248 6.64 -3.97 -0.50
N GLY A 249 7.27 -4.91 0.21
CA GLY A 249 7.65 -4.77 1.61
C GLY A 249 9.15 -4.54 1.85
N ILE A 250 9.46 -3.95 3.02
CA ILE A 250 10.83 -3.65 3.46
C ILE A 250 11.63 -4.94 3.68
N GLU A 251 11.02 -5.93 4.33
CA GLU A 251 11.68 -7.20 4.62
C GLU A 251 12.04 -7.94 3.33
N THR A 252 11.13 -7.95 2.35
CA THR A 252 11.37 -8.51 1.02
C THR A 252 12.51 -7.77 0.32
N ALA A 253 12.55 -6.43 0.40
CA ALA A 253 13.65 -5.64 -0.17
C ALA A 253 15.01 -5.99 0.44
N LEU A 254 15.08 -6.08 1.77
CA LEU A 254 16.31 -6.45 2.48
C LEU A 254 16.75 -7.88 2.15
N ALA A 255 15.82 -8.84 2.05
CA ALA A 255 16.10 -10.21 1.65
C ALA A 255 16.67 -10.27 0.23
N VAL A 256 16.08 -9.54 -0.72
CA VAL A 256 16.55 -9.44 -2.10
C VAL A 256 17.93 -8.80 -2.18
N MET A 257 18.21 -7.75 -1.42
CA MET A 257 19.54 -7.13 -1.33
C MET A 257 20.59 -8.12 -0.84
N GLY A 258 20.26 -8.87 0.21
CA GLY A 258 21.18 -9.86 0.80
C GLY A 258 21.47 -11.04 -0.11
N ALA A 259 20.43 -11.57 -0.79
CA ALA A 259 20.55 -12.76 -1.61
C ALA A 259 21.12 -12.50 -3.01
N PHE A 260 20.77 -11.37 -3.63
CA PHE A 260 21.09 -11.09 -5.03
C PHE A 260 22.11 -9.96 -5.22
N ASN A 261 22.55 -9.33 -4.14
CA ASN A 261 23.50 -8.22 -4.14
C ASN A 261 23.12 -7.06 -5.08
N VAL A 262 21.82 -6.77 -5.17
CA VAL A 262 21.25 -5.66 -5.96
C VAL A 262 20.66 -4.61 -5.03
N PRO A 263 20.73 -3.30 -5.34
CA PRO A 263 20.02 -2.29 -4.58
C PRO A 263 18.52 -2.52 -4.71
N ALA A 264 17.81 -2.52 -3.57
CA ALA A 264 16.36 -2.73 -3.56
C ALA A 264 15.63 -1.65 -2.78
N TRP A 265 14.48 -1.22 -3.30
CA TRP A 265 13.58 -0.27 -2.68
C TRP A 265 12.23 -0.94 -2.41
N ALA A 266 11.54 -0.49 -1.38
CA ALA A 266 10.21 -0.98 -1.04
C ALA A 266 9.14 0.08 -1.33
N ALA A 267 8.11 -0.29 -2.09
CA ALA A 267 7.02 0.62 -2.44
C ALA A 267 6.05 0.87 -1.26
N GLY A 268 5.90 -0.10 -0.36
CA GLY A 268 5.09 0.00 0.85
C GLY A 268 3.76 -0.74 0.79
N ASN A 269 3.13 -0.83 -0.37
CA ASN A 269 1.96 -1.67 -0.64
C ASN A 269 1.78 -1.88 -2.15
N ALA A 270 0.84 -2.75 -2.52
CA ALA A 270 0.55 -3.10 -3.92
C ALA A 270 0.17 -1.90 -4.79
N TYR A 271 -0.67 -0.99 -4.29
CA TYR A 271 -1.06 0.22 -5.02
C TYR A 271 0.12 1.15 -5.29
N LEU A 272 0.99 1.36 -4.30
CA LEU A 272 2.20 2.17 -4.47
C LEU A 272 3.19 1.47 -5.40
N LEU A 273 3.25 0.13 -5.38
CA LEU A 273 4.05 -0.64 -6.33
C LEU A 273 3.57 -0.45 -7.77
N GLU A 274 2.26 -0.53 -8.03
CA GLU A 274 1.67 -0.27 -9.36
C GLU A 274 2.04 1.10 -9.91
N ASN A 275 2.10 2.11 -9.04
CA ASN A 275 2.33 3.51 -9.39
C ASN A 275 3.78 3.96 -9.18
N PHE A 276 4.68 3.05 -8.84
CA PHE A 276 6.08 3.37 -8.57
C PHE A 276 6.76 4.05 -9.76
N VAL A 277 7.35 5.21 -9.52
CA VAL A 277 8.13 5.97 -10.51
C VAL A 277 9.62 5.78 -10.22
N PRO A 278 10.36 5.06 -11.08
CA PRO A 278 11.79 4.86 -10.88
C PRO A 278 12.60 6.12 -11.16
N PRO A 279 13.82 6.25 -10.59
CA PRO A 279 14.75 7.30 -11.00
C PRO A 279 15.17 7.11 -12.46
N LYS A 280 15.59 8.22 -13.10
CA LYS A 280 16.02 8.18 -14.50
C LYS A 280 17.25 7.28 -14.70
N GLY A 281 17.25 6.54 -15.79
CA GLY A 281 18.43 5.78 -16.26
C GLY A 281 18.68 4.46 -15.53
N VAL A 282 17.69 3.92 -14.79
CA VAL A 282 17.75 2.60 -14.18
C VAL A 282 16.82 1.61 -14.86
N ASP A 283 17.26 0.37 -14.99
CA ASP A 283 16.44 -0.79 -15.32
C ASP A 283 15.76 -1.28 -14.05
N VAL A 284 14.49 -1.66 -14.12
CA VAL A 284 13.69 -2.07 -12.96
C VAL A 284 13.48 -3.59 -12.94
N VAL A 285 13.74 -4.22 -11.81
CA VAL A 285 13.37 -5.62 -11.57
C VAL A 285 12.37 -5.68 -10.42
N VAL A 286 11.13 -6.01 -10.73
CA VAL A 286 10.08 -6.16 -9.73
C VAL A 286 10.17 -7.55 -9.11
N TYR A 287 10.54 -7.62 -7.84
CA TYR A 287 10.50 -8.85 -7.05
C TYR A 287 9.14 -8.92 -6.35
N ALA A 288 8.18 -9.49 -7.04
CA ALA A 288 6.80 -9.55 -6.59
C ALA A 288 6.54 -10.77 -5.69
N ASP A 289 5.58 -10.62 -4.78
CA ASP A 289 5.07 -11.72 -3.99
C ASP A 289 4.18 -12.61 -4.87
N LYS A 290 4.16 -13.92 -4.59
CA LYS A 290 3.33 -14.90 -5.26
C LYS A 290 2.13 -15.20 -4.36
N ASP A 291 0.99 -14.61 -4.68
CA ASP A 291 -0.26 -14.79 -3.95
C ASP A 291 -1.14 -15.88 -4.55
N ARG A 292 -1.96 -16.51 -3.70
CA ARG A 292 -3.01 -17.41 -4.17
C ARG A 292 -4.04 -16.62 -4.98
N PRO A 293 -4.52 -17.21 -6.08
CA PRO A 293 -5.66 -16.69 -6.81
C PRO A 293 -6.86 -16.44 -5.89
N SER A 294 -7.56 -15.34 -6.12
CA SER A 294 -8.83 -15.01 -5.46
C SER A 294 -9.87 -14.64 -6.52
N LYS A 295 -11.14 -14.52 -6.11
CA LYS A 295 -12.21 -14.08 -7.03
C LYS A 295 -11.92 -12.71 -7.63
N GLN A 296 -11.33 -11.80 -6.86
CA GLN A 296 -10.99 -10.43 -7.27
C GLN A 296 -9.64 -10.35 -8.01
N HIS A 297 -8.73 -11.26 -7.71
CA HIS A 297 -7.41 -11.34 -8.31
C HIS A 297 -7.12 -12.77 -8.77
N PRO A 298 -7.69 -13.19 -9.92
CA PRO A 298 -7.53 -14.57 -10.44
C PRO A 298 -6.09 -14.97 -10.69
N GLU A 299 -5.20 -14.01 -10.89
CA GLU A 299 -3.76 -14.22 -11.09
C GLU A 299 -2.90 -13.98 -9.85
N GLY A 300 -3.54 -13.65 -8.71
CA GLY A 300 -2.87 -13.22 -7.48
C GLY A 300 -2.67 -11.70 -7.43
N HIS A 301 -2.72 -11.13 -6.22
CA HIS A 301 -2.68 -9.68 -6.01
C HIS A 301 -1.30 -9.08 -6.35
N GLY A 302 -0.22 -9.64 -5.79
CA GLY A 302 1.15 -9.18 -6.04
C GLY A 302 1.56 -9.37 -7.51
N GLN A 303 1.19 -10.50 -8.14
CA GLN A 303 1.45 -10.75 -9.55
C GLN A 303 0.76 -9.72 -10.45
N ARG A 304 -0.50 -9.37 -10.13
CA ARG A 304 -1.26 -8.37 -10.87
C ARG A 304 -0.61 -6.99 -10.77
N SER A 305 -0.27 -6.56 -9.56
CA SER A 305 0.36 -5.26 -9.32
C SER A 305 1.69 -5.13 -10.04
N ALA A 306 2.52 -6.17 -10.00
CA ALA A 306 3.78 -6.21 -10.73
C ALA A 306 3.58 -6.13 -12.25
N LYS A 307 2.57 -6.82 -12.81
CA LYS A 307 2.26 -6.76 -14.25
C LYS A 307 1.76 -5.38 -14.68
N LEU A 308 0.96 -4.71 -13.86
CA LEU A 308 0.49 -3.34 -14.13
C LEU A 308 1.66 -2.36 -14.16
N LEU A 309 2.55 -2.44 -13.17
CA LEU A 309 3.79 -1.66 -13.16
C LEU A 309 4.63 -1.93 -14.40
N LEU A 310 4.87 -3.21 -14.74
CA LEU A 310 5.67 -3.60 -15.90
C LEU A 310 5.13 -3.02 -17.20
N LYS A 311 3.82 -3.15 -17.46
CA LYS A 311 3.16 -2.60 -18.66
C LYS A 311 3.36 -1.09 -18.76
N ARG A 312 3.19 -0.37 -17.65
CA ARG A 312 3.38 1.09 -17.62
C ARG A 312 4.83 1.46 -17.90
N LEU A 313 5.79 0.84 -17.23
CA LEU A 313 7.22 1.13 -17.46
C LEU A 313 7.63 0.88 -18.91
N TRP A 314 7.15 -0.20 -19.53
CA TRP A 314 7.44 -0.47 -20.94
C TRP A 314 6.81 0.58 -21.85
N SER A 315 5.58 1.05 -21.58
CA SER A 315 4.97 2.13 -22.38
C SER A 315 5.71 3.46 -22.23
N GLU A 316 6.43 3.65 -21.12
CA GLU A 316 7.30 4.81 -20.87
C GLU A 316 8.74 4.61 -21.42
N GLY A 317 9.01 3.49 -22.10
CA GLY A 317 10.34 3.15 -22.64
C GLY A 317 11.36 2.73 -21.59
N ILE A 318 10.91 2.38 -20.37
CA ILE A 318 11.78 1.95 -19.28
C ILE A 318 11.92 0.43 -19.32
N LYS A 319 13.17 -0.04 -19.33
CA LYS A 319 13.43 -1.48 -19.29
C LYS A 319 13.08 -2.04 -17.90
N ALA A 320 12.18 -3.02 -17.91
CA ALA A 320 11.71 -3.64 -16.68
C ALA A 320 11.42 -5.14 -16.85
N SER A 321 11.50 -5.89 -15.76
CA SER A 321 11.18 -7.31 -15.68
C SER A 321 10.55 -7.67 -14.34
N ILE A 322 9.87 -8.83 -14.27
CA ILE A 322 9.29 -9.36 -13.05
C ILE A 322 10.01 -10.65 -12.67
N LYS A 323 10.27 -10.82 -11.39
CA LYS A 323 10.68 -12.08 -10.77
C LYS A 323 9.62 -12.50 -9.76
N LEU A 324 9.18 -13.75 -9.85
CA LEU A 324 8.26 -14.39 -8.91
C LEU A 324 8.99 -15.55 -8.22
N PRO A 325 8.65 -15.87 -6.96
CA PRO A 325 9.10 -17.10 -6.33
C PRO A 325 8.70 -18.34 -7.14
N ASP A 326 9.66 -19.20 -7.46
CA ASP A 326 9.40 -20.49 -8.13
C ASP A 326 8.77 -21.51 -7.19
N ALA A 327 8.79 -21.24 -5.88
CA ALA A 327 8.26 -22.10 -4.85
C ALA A 327 6.73 -22.19 -4.91
N GLU A 328 6.19 -23.34 -4.53
CA GLU A 328 4.75 -23.49 -4.29
C GLU A 328 4.34 -22.77 -3.02
N ILE A 329 3.12 -22.21 -3.01
CA ILE A 329 2.56 -21.59 -1.83
C ILE A 329 2.20 -22.70 -0.82
N PRO A 330 2.80 -22.73 0.38
CA PRO A 330 2.52 -23.79 1.36
C PRO A 330 1.04 -23.88 1.73
N GLN A 331 0.58 -25.07 2.05
CA GLN A 331 -0.79 -25.27 2.48
C GLN A 331 -1.08 -24.42 3.72
N GLY A 332 -2.19 -23.68 3.70
CA GLY A 332 -2.57 -22.76 4.78
C GLY A 332 -1.96 -21.35 4.68
N LYS A 333 -0.89 -21.14 3.92
CA LYS A 333 -0.38 -19.78 3.61
C LYS A 333 -1.16 -19.15 2.46
N LYS A 334 -1.27 -17.81 2.48
CA LYS A 334 -1.92 -17.02 1.41
C LYS A 334 -0.96 -16.67 0.28
N SER A 335 0.34 -16.61 0.56
CA SER A 335 1.38 -16.18 -0.36
C SER A 335 2.72 -16.82 -0.03
N VAL A 336 3.66 -16.67 -0.97
CA VAL A 336 5.09 -16.86 -0.79
C VAL A 336 5.78 -15.58 -1.25
N ASP A 337 6.64 -15.03 -0.42
CA ASP A 337 7.47 -13.88 -0.74
C ASP A 337 8.96 -14.27 -0.92
N TRP A 338 9.78 -13.30 -1.29
CA TRP A 338 11.22 -13.55 -1.48
C TRP A 338 11.97 -13.76 -0.16
N LEU A 339 11.40 -13.34 0.96
CA LEU A 339 11.96 -13.65 2.27
C LEU A 339 11.79 -15.13 2.60
N ASP A 340 10.60 -15.72 2.35
CA ASP A 340 10.35 -17.16 2.48
C ASP A 340 11.34 -17.97 1.62
N VAL A 341 11.59 -17.52 0.38
CA VAL A 341 12.53 -18.19 -0.55
C VAL A 341 13.96 -18.13 -0.04
N THR A 342 14.43 -16.95 0.37
CA THR A 342 15.82 -16.75 0.81
C THR A 342 16.11 -17.46 2.13
N ASN A 343 15.09 -17.68 2.98
CA ASN A 343 15.20 -18.44 4.21
C ASN A 343 15.12 -19.97 4.01
N GLY A 344 14.83 -20.43 2.78
CA GLY A 344 14.61 -21.85 2.50
C GLY A 344 13.31 -22.41 3.05
N GLU A 345 12.39 -21.55 3.51
CA GLU A 345 11.06 -21.94 3.98
C GLU A 345 10.16 -22.42 2.83
N ALA A 346 10.45 -21.96 1.62
CA ALA A 346 9.81 -22.37 0.39
C ALA A 346 10.81 -23.17 -0.46
N LYS A 347 10.56 -24.47 -0.64
CA LYS A 347 11.41 -25.31 -1.50
C LYS A 347 11.29 -24.84 -2.94
N GLN A 348 12.42 -24.45 -3.54
CA GLN A 348 12.49 -24.17 -4.98
C GLN A 348 12.21 -25.44 -5.76
N THR A 349 11.29 -25.37 -6.72
CA THR A 349 11.11 -26.46 -7.69
C THR A 349 12.38 -26.52 -8.55
N PRO A 350 13.03 -27.68 -8.69
CA PRO A 350 14.24 -27.78 -9.49
C PRO A 350 13.94 -27.35 -10.92
N VAL A 351 14.67 -26.32 -11.40
CA VAL A 351 14.59 -25.87 -12.78
C VAL A 351 14.97 -27.05 -13.68
N LYS A 352 13.99 -27.60 -14.41
CA LYS A 352 14.31 -28.50 -15.53
C LYS A 352 15.15 -27.69 -16.52
N LYS A 353 16.45 -27.97 -16.57
CA LYS A 353 17.30 -27.50 -17.67
C LYS A 353 16.66 -27.99 -18.97
N SER A 354 16.07 -27.08 -19.72
CA SER A 354 15.65 -27.40 -21.09
C SER A 354 16.92 -27.80 -21.85
N ALA A 355 17.01 -29.06 -22.23
CA ALA A 355 18.05 -29.53 -23.13
C ALA A 355 17.87 -28.73 -24.43
N ALA A 356 18.84 -27.88 -24.72
CA ALA A 356 18.99 -27.28 -26.05
C ALA A 356 19.24 -28.44 -27.03
N ARG A 357 18.35 -28.58 -28.00
CA ARG A 357 18.61 -29.28 -29.25
C ARG A 357 18.67 -28.26 -30.36
#